data_a6aae56935a7517c50d45bbea92dccdd
#
_entry.id   a6aae56935a7517c50d45bbea92dccdd
#
_cell.length_a   1.000
_cell.length_b   1.000
_cell.length_c   1.000
_cell.angle_alpha   90.00
_cell.angle_beta   90.00
_cell.angle_gamma   90.00
#
_symmetry.space_group_name_H-M   'P 1'
#
loop_
_entity.id
_entity.type
_entity.pdbx_description
1 polymer ?
#
loop_
_entity_poly.entity_id
_entity_poly.type
_entity_poly.pdbx_seq_one_letter_code
_entity_poly.pdbx_strand_id
1 'polypeptide(L)'
;MRSNNAHESFLVYRGLKFFWLAVALVFVAIVLYIWHEPLGVPNGGSWLGYTLGVISAVLVIWLTWFGVRKRQYALNETKLKVWLSAHIYFGLALVIIATLHSGFQIGWNIHSAAYILVLLTVASGIFGVFVYARYPKLMTKNRAGLSLDEMMGQIS
;
A
#
# COMPACT_ATOMS: atom_id res chain seq x y z
N MET A 1 35.29 -7.29 -7.94
CA MET A 1 34.33 -6.40 -7.25
C MET A 1 33.00 -7.14 -7.12
N ARG A 2 32.72 -7.74 -5.97
CA ARG A 2 31.41 -8.34 -5.67
C ARG A 2 30.46 -7.18 -5.38
N SER A 3 29.47 -6.97 -6.24
CA SER A 3 28.39 -6.01 -5.97
C SER A 3 27.65 -6.48 -4.71
N ASN A 4 27.73 -5.70 -3.66
CA ASN A 4 26.91 -5.83 -2.47
C ASN A 4 25.45 -5.51 -2.87
N ASN A 5 24.80 -6.43 -3.55
CA ASN A 5 23.34 -6.44 -3.65
C ASN A 5 22.79 -6.96 -2.32
N ALA A 6 23.08 -6.22 -1.24
CA ALA A 6 22.34 -6.33 0.00
C ALA A 6 20.87 -6.22 -0.37
N HIS A 7 20.05 -7.17 0.08
CA HIS A 7 18.62 -7.26 -0.15
C HIS A 7 17.95 -5.90 0.05
N GLU A 8 17.82 -5.10 -1.04
CA GLU A 8 17.00 -3.89 -0.96
C GLU A 8 15.61 -4.30 -0.51
N SER A 9 15.22 -3.76 0.64
CA SER A 9 13.86 -3.94 1.15
C SER A 9 12.88 -3.44 0.08
N PHE A 10 11.79 -4.17 -0.16
CA PHE A 10 10.73 -3.75 -1.09
C PHE A 10 10.19 -2.34 -0.75
N LEU A 11 10.37 -1.85 0.48
CA LEU A 11 10.01 -0.49 0.90
C LEU A 11 10.96 0.58 0.34
N VAL A 12 12.25 0.28 0.18
CA VAL A 12 13.29 1.25 -0.26
C VAL A 12 13.61 1.10 -1.76
N TYR A 13 12.81 0.35 -2.50
CA TYR A 13 13.07 0.03 -3.89
C TYR A 13 13.30 1.28 -4.75
N ARG A 14 14.44 1.29 -5.47
CA ARG A 14 14.88 2.40 -6.36
C ARG A 14 14.78 3.78 -5.71
N GLY A 15 15.31 3.95 -4.49
CA GLY A 15 15.35 5.26 -3.85
C GLY A 15 13.97 5.84 -3.50
N LEU A 16 13.02 4.98 -3.12
CA LEU A 16 11.68 5.41 -2.70
C LEU A 16 10.84 6.11 -3.81
N LYS A 17 11.06 5.77 -5.08
CA LYS A 17 10.38 6.40 -6.21
C LYS A 17 8.86 6.42 -6.03
N PHE A 18 8.26 5.31 -5.64
CA PHE A 18 6.80 5.21 -5.47
C PHE A 18 6.30 5.98 -4.25
N PHE A 19 7.13 6.10 -3.21
CA PHE A 19 6.85 6.97 -2.07
C PHE A 19 6.72 8.43 -2.50
N TRP A 20 7.71 8.94 -3.25
CA TRP A 20 7.69 10.32 -3.72
C TRP A 20 6.54 10.60 -4.68
N LEU A 21 6.18 9.63 -5.55
CA LEU A 21 5.01 9.75 -6.42
C LEU A 21 3.71 9.81 -5.62
N ALA A 22 3.55 8.97 -4.60
CA ALA A 22 2.39 8.97 -3.72
C ALA A 22 2.31 10.28 -2.91
N VAL A 23 3.43 10.75 -2.38
CA VAL A 23 3.53 12.05 -1.67
C VAL A 23 3.15 13.20 -2.59
N ALA A 24 3.66 13.24 -3.82
CA ALA A 24 3.31 14.27 -4.79
C ALA A 24 1.81 14.26 -5.13
N LEU A 25 1.23 13.08 -5.33
CA LEU A 25 -0.20 12.93 -5.59
C LEU A 25 -1.05 13.46 -4.42
N VAL A 26 -0.71 13.06 -3.20
CA VAL A 26 -1.39 13.52 -1.97
C VAL A 26 -1.21 15.02 -1.77
N PHE A 27 0.00 15.54 -1.96
CA PHE A 27 0.28 16.96 -1.83
C PHE A 27 -0.56 17.81 -2.79
N VAL A 28 -0.61 17.42 -4.07
CA VAL A 28 -1.44 18.11 -5.08
C VAL A 28 -2.93 18.04 -4.69
N ALA A 29 -3.41 16.88 -4.24
CA ALA A 29 -4.80 16.74 -3.79
C ALA A 29 -5.12 17.65 -2.60
N ILE A 30 -4.23 17.75 -1.61
CA ILE A 30 -4.40 18.63 -0.44
C ILE A 30 -4.38 20.10 -0.86
N VAL A 31 -3.42 20.53 -1.70
CA VAL A 31 -3.34 21.91 -2.18
C VAL A 31 -4.61 22.30 -2.93
N LEU A 32 -5.08 21.46 -3.85
CA LEU A 32 -6.32 21.71 -4.58
C LEU A 32 -7.53 21.73 -3.63
N TYR A 33 -7.54 20.88 -2.61
CA TYR A 33 -8.62 20.84 -1.63
C TYR A 33 -8.68 22.11 -0.78
N ILE A 34 -7.53 22.68 -0.38
CA ILE A 34 -7.45 23.92 0.40
C ILE A 34 -7.83 25.13 -0.48
N TRP A 35 -7.45 25.14 -1.76
CA TRP A 35 -7.78 26.25 -2.67
C TRP A 35 -9.20 26.20 -3.23
N HIS A 36 -9.84 25.04 -3.11
CA HIS A 36 -11.21 24.88 -3.59
C HIS A 36 -12.19 25.47 -2.60
N GLU A 37 -12.90 26.52 -3.00
CA GLU A 37 -14.03 27.11 -2.27
C GLU A 37 -15.35 26.49 -2.77
N PRO A 38 -15.86 25.44 -2.14
CA PRO A 38 -17.14 24.86 -2.52
C PRO A 38 -18.28 25.80 -2.14
N LEU A 39 -19.34 25.82 -2.94
CA LEU A 39 -20.61 26.48 -2.57
C LEU A 39 -21.23 25.69 -1.40
N GLY A 40 -20.86 26.01 -0.18
CA GLY A 40 -21.30 25.34 1.04
C GLY A 40 -20.22 24.43 1.68
N VAL A 41 -20.66 23.42 2.42
CA VAL A 41 -19.73 22.48 3.11
C VAL A 41 -19.03 21.59 2.07
N PRO A 42 -17.70 21.38 2.18
CA PRO A 42 -16.99 20.46 1.30
C PRO A 42 -17.65 19.07 1.32
N ASN A 43 -17.96 18.54 0.15
CA ASN A 43 -18.61 17.24 0.01
C ASN A 43 -18.17 16.56 -1.29
N GLY A 44 -18.43 15.25 -1.41
CA GLY A 44 -18.11 14.46 -2.59
C GLY A 44 -18.85 14.86 -3.86
N GLY A 45 -19.89 15.70 -3.77
CA GLY A 45 -20.68 16.19 -4.91
C GLY A 45 -20.13 17.46 -5.56
N SER A 46 -19.13 18.13 -4.97
CA SER A 46 -18.43 19.24 -5.63
C SER A 46 -17.59 18.71 -6.81
N TRP A 47 -17.28 19.57 -7.80
CA TRP A 47 -16.47 19.14 -8.94
C TRP A 47 -15.12 18.54 -8.50
N LEU A 48 -14.48 19.13 -7.48
CA LEU A 48 -13.22 18.59 -6.92
C LEU A 48 -13.49 17.29 -6.16
N GLY A 49 -14.55 17.23 -5.34
CA GLY A 49 -14.95 16.01 -4.64
C GLY A 49 -15.20 14.88 -5.64
N TYR A 50 -15.91 15.14 -6.73
CA TYR A 50 -16.13 14.16 -7.79
C TYR A 50 -14.81 13.69 -8.44
N THR A 51 -13.91 14.63 -8.76
CA THR A 51 -12.60 14.30 -9.33
C THR A 51 -11.78 13.41 -8.40
N LEU A 52 -11.72 13.74 -7.10
CA LEU A 52 -11.04 12.94 -6.10
C LEU A 52 -11.67 11.54 -5.95
N GLY A 53 -13.00 11.45 -6.08
CA GLY A 53 -13.72 10.18 -6.13
C GLY A 53 -13.33 9.30 -7.31
N VAL A 54 -13.22 9.88 -8.51
CA VAL A 54 -12.76 9.18 -9.72
C VAL A 54 -11.32 8.70 -9.54
N ILE A 55 -10.43 9.55 -9.02
CA ILE A 55 -9.04 9.16 -8.72
C ILE A 55 -9.00 8.00 -7.72
N SER A 56 -9.81 8.08 -6.65
CA SER A 56 -9.91 7.00 -5.66
C SER A 56 -10.39 5.70 -6.29
N ALA A 57 -11.41 5.74 -7.15
CA ALA A 57 -11.93 4.57 -7.85
C ALA A 57 -10.87 3.94 -8.77
N VAL A 58 -10.15 4.75 -9.54
CA VAL A 58 -9.05 4.28 -10.40
C VAL A 58 -7.94 3.62 -9.55
N LEU A 59 -7.58 4.23 -8.42
CA LEU A 59 -6.60 3.65 -7.49
C LEU A 59 -7.09 2.31 -6.95
N VAL A 60 -8.35 2.18 -6.53
CA VAL A 60 -8.92 0.92 -6.04
C VAL A 60 -8.82 -0.16 -7.12
N ILE A 61 -9.25 0.12 -8.36
CA ILE A 61 -9.17 -0.81 -9.48
C ILE A 61 -7.71 -1.24 -9.72
N TRP A 62 -6.78 -0.27 -9.74
CA TRP A 62 -5.37 -0.55 -9.97
C TRP A 62 -4.75 -1.38 -8.83
N LEU A 63 -5.11 -1.08 -7.57
CA LEU A 63 -4.63 -1.82 -6.40
C LEU A 63 -5.17 -3.26 -6.36
N THR A 64 -6.44 -3.48 -6.74
CA THR A 64 -7.02 -4.82 -6.84
C THR A 64 -6.38 -5.64 -7.96
N TRP A 65 -5.93 -4.99 -9.05
CA TRP A 65 -5.19 -5.63 -10.13
C TRP A 65 -3.87 -6.25 -9.67
N PHE A 66 -3.31 -5.80 -8.55
CA PHE A 66 -2.12 -6.43 -7.95
C PHE A 66 -2.33 -7.90 -7.65
N GLY A 67 -3.53 -8.34 -7.26
CA GLY A 67 -3.86 -9.74 -7.04
C GLY A 67 -3.62 -10.61 -8.27
N VAL A 68 -3.95 -10.10 -9.47
CA VAL A 68 -3.69 -10.77 -10.76
C VAL A 68 -2.19 -10.78 -11.05
N ARG A 69 -1.51 -9.63 -10.90
CA ARG A 69 -0.08 -9.48 -11.16
C ARG A 69 0.77 -10.32 -10.22
N LYS A 70 0.41 -10.43 -8.96
CA LYS A 70 1.08 -11.29 -7.99
C LYS A 70 1.14 -12.75 -8.45
N ARG A 71 0.07 -13.28 -9.03
CA ARG A 71 0.03 -14.65 -9.57
C ARG A 71 0.91 -14.81 -10.80
N GLN A 72 0.92 -13.83 -11.69
CA GLN A 72 1.74 -13.84 -12.92
C GLN A 72 3.23 -13.73 -12.66
N TYR A 73 3.62 -12.97 -11.62
CA TYR A 73 5.03 -12.69 -11.31
C TYR A 73 5.56 -13.45 -10.09
N ALA A 74 4.88 -14.52 -9.65
CA ALA A 74 5.30 -15.32 -8.50
C ALA A 74 6.74 -15.83 -8.61
N LEU A 75 7.21 -16.12 -9.83
CA LEU A 75 8.58 -16.60 -10.12
C LEU A 75 9.59 -15.47 -10.42
N ASN A 76 9.14 -14.19 -10.43
CA ASN A 76 10.02 -13.05 -10.72
C ASN A 76 10.00 -12.05 -9.56
N GLU A 77 10.91 -12.29 -8.60
CA GLU A 77 10.99 -11.49 -7.38
C GLU A 77 11.17 -9.98 -7.62
N THR A 78 11.97 -9.60 -8.63
CA THR A 78 12.21 -8.18 -8.92
C THR A 78 10.95 -7.48 -9.38
N LYS A 79 10.18 -8.08 -10.28
CA LYS A 79 8.92 -7.51 -10.75
C LYS A 79 7.88 -7.47 -9.64
N LEU A 80 7.83 -8.51 -8.80
CA LEU A 80 6.93 -8.57 -7.67
C LEU A 80 7.24 -7.48 -6.63
N LYS A 81 8.53 -7.22 -6.31
CA LYS A 81 8.97 -6.15 -5.40
C LYS A 81 8.53 -4.77 -5.90
N VAL A 82 8.63 -4.50 -7.20
CA VAL A 82 8.15 -3.24 -7.81
C VAL A 82 6.66 -3.03 -7.56
N TRP A 83 5.85 -4.04 -7.89
CA TRP A 83 4.40 -3.97 -7.73
C TRP A 83 3.98 -3.86 -6.27
N LEU A 84 4.64 -4.59 -5.37
CA LEU A 84 4.38 -4.54 -3.93
C LEU A 84 4.71 -3.17 -3.36
N SER A 85 5.86 -2.58 -3.71
CA SER A 85 6.24 -1.23 -3.29
C SER A 85 5.21 -0.20 -3.74
N ALA A 86 4.83 -0.21 -5.02
CA ALA A 86 3.81 0.69 -5.55
C ALA A 86 2.45 0.49 -4.87
N HIS A 87 2.03 -0.77 -4.65
CA HIS A 87 0.77 -1.11 -3.99
C HIS A 87 0.68 -0.54 -2.57
N ILE A 88 1.76 -0.62 -1.79
CA ILE A 88 1.79 -0.11 -0.41
C ILE A 88 1.64 1.42 -0.40
N TYR A 89 2.46 2.13 -1.16
CA TYR A 89 2.46 3.60 -1.13
C TYR A 89 1.20 4.20 -1.73
N PHE A 90 0.68 3.67 -2.83
CA PHE A 90 -0.59 4.13 -3.40
C PHE A 90 -1.81 3.69 -2.58
N GLY A 91 -1.71 2.57 -1.85
CA GLY A 91 -2.74 2.17 -0.87
C GLY A 91 -2.85 3.17 0.29
N LEU A 92 -1.72 3.68 0.79
CA LEU A 92 -1.72 4.74 1.81
C LEU A 92 -2.24 6.07 1.25
N ALA A 93 -1.84 6.43 0.03
CA ALA A 93 -2.34 7.63 -0.65
C ALA A 93 -3.85 7.56 -0.87
N LEU A 94 -4.39 6.39 -1.22
CA LEU A 94 -5.83 6.17 -1.40
C LEU A 94 -6.64 6.57 -0.16
N VAL A 95 -6.16 6.24 1.05
CA VAL A 95 -6.85 6.60 2.29
C VAL A 95 -7.03 8.11 2.39
N ILE A 96 -5.97 8.86 2.12
CA ILE A 96 -5.99 10.32 2.21
C ILE A 96 -6.92 10.91 1.14
N ILE A 97 -6.80 10.45 -0.11
CA ILE A 97 -7.63 10.95 -1.22
C ILE A 97 -9.11 10.62 -1.02
N ALA A 98 -9.42 9.42 -0.53
CA ALA A 98 -10.79 9.02 -0.21
C ALA A 98 -11.37 9.84 0.95
N THR A 99 -10.55 10.20 1.95
CA THR A 99 -10.97 11.09 3.04
C THR A 99 -11.29 12.50 2.52
N LEU A 100 -10.45 13.05 1.65
CA LEU A 100 -10.69 14.34 1.01
C LEU A 100 -11.93 14.30 0.10
N HIS A 101 -12.13 13.19 -0.63
CA HIS A 101 -13.35 12.96 -1.42
C HIS A 101 -14.62 12.99 -0.57
N SER A 102 -14.61 12.37 0.61
CA SER A 102 -15.78 12.36 1.50
C SER A 102 -16.05 13.72 2.16
N GLY A 103 -15.11 14.68 2.07
CA GLY A 103 -15.19 15.96 2.76
C GLY A 103 -15.29 15.82 4.29
N PHE A 104 -14.73 14.74 4.84
CA PHE A 104 -14.82 14.36 6.25
C PHE A 104 -16.27 14.10 6.74
N GLN A 105 -17.23 13.97 5.81
CA GLN A 105 -18.62 13.71 6.16
C GLN A 105 -18.86 12.21 6.25
N ILE A 106 -19.16 11.74 7.47
CA ILE A 106 -19.50 10.35 7.75
C ILE A 106 -20.96 10.32 8.19
N GLY A 107 -21.78 9.54 7.50
CA GLY A 107 -23.22 9.38 7.81
C GLY A 107 -23.67 7.93 7.61
N TRP A 108 -24.90 7.62 7.91
CA TRP A 108 -25.50 6.30 7.68
C TRP A 108 -25.92 6.15 6.20
N ASN A 109 -24.91 6.00 5.32
CA ASN A 109 -25.14 5.85 3.88
C ASN A 109 -24.12 4.90 3.25
N ILE A 110 -24.38 4.50 2.01
CA ILE A 110 -23.52 3.56 1.26
C ILE A 110 -22.11 4.09 1.04
N HIS A 111 -21.95 5.43 0.92
CA HIS A 111 -20.63 6.04 0.72
C HIS A 111 -19.75 5.88 1.97
N SER A 112 -20.33 6.09 3.16
CA SER A 112 -19.60 5.87 4.42
C SER A 112 -19.26 4.39 4.63
N ALA A 113 -20.18 3.47 4.26
CA ALA A 113 -19.88 2.04 4.29
C ALA A 113 -18.72 1.68 3.35
N ALA A 114 -18.71 2.20 2.12
CA ALA A 114 -17.61 2.00 1.17
C ALA A 114 -16.29 2.55 1.70
N TYR A 115 -16.31 3.75 2.30
CA TYR A 115 -15.12 4.36 2.92
C TYR A 115 -14.57 3.50 4.07
N ILE A 116 -15.43 3.00 4.96
CA ILE A 116 -15.02 2.10 6.05
C ILE A 116 -14.38 0.82 5.50
N LEU A 117 -14.95 0.23 4.44
CA LEU A 117 -14.38 -0.95 3.79
C LEU A 117 -12.99 -0.66 3.20
N VAL A 118 -12.76 0.51 2.62
CA VAL A 118 -11.43 0.93 2.15
C VAL A 118 -10.45 1.01 3.32
N LEU A 119 -10.84 1.63 4.44
CA LEU A 119 -10.00 1.73 5.64
C LEU A 119 -9.64 0.35 6.20
N LEU A 120 -10.62 -0.56 6.32
CA LEU A 120 -10.39 -1.92 6.80
C LEU A 120 -9.46 -2.71 5.85
N THR A 121 -9.64 -2.55 4.54
CA THR A 121 -8.79 -3.19 3.54
C THR A 121 -7.35 -2.72 3.64
N VAL A 122 -7.12 -1.40 3.76
CA VAL A 122 -5.77 -0.84 3.90
C VAL A 122 -5.15 -1.23 5.24
N ALA A 123 -5.90 -1.20 6.34
CA ALA A 123 -5.42 -1.64 7.66
C ALA A 123 -5.01 -3.12 7.63
N SER A 124 -5.79 -3.99 7.00
CA SER A 124 -5.45 -5.40 6.76
C SER A 124 -4.16 -5.55 5.94
N GLY A 125 -3.97 -4.70 4.92
CA GLY A 125 -2.75 -4.66 4.11
C GLY A 125 -1.51 -4.27 4.94
N ILE A 126 -1.62 -3.24 5.77
CA ILE A 126 -0.55 -2.81 6.69
C ILE A 126 -0.18 -3.94 7.66
N PHE A 127 -1.19 -4.61 8.24
CA PHE A 127 -0.97 -5.77 9.10
C PHE A 127 -0.23 -6.88 8.34
N GLY A 128 -0.63 -7.18 7.10
CA GLY A 128 0.06 -8.16 6.24
C GLY A 128 1.52 -7.80 5.98
N VAL A 129 1.83 -6.52 5.72
CA VAL A 129 3.21 -6.03 5.56
C VAL A 129 4.01 -6.23 6.83
N PHE A 130 3.44 -5.91 8.00
CA PHE A 130 4.08 -6.08 9.29
C PHE A 130 4.41 -7.56 9.57
N VAL A 131 3.44 -8.45 9.36
CA VAL A 131 3.63 -9.90 9.50
C VAL A 131 4.72 -10.41 8.55
N TYR A 132 4.65 -10.02 7.28
CA TYR A 132 5.63 -10.42 6.27
C TYR A 132 7.05 -9.94 6.60
N ALA A 133 7.20 -8.76 7.17
CA ALA A 133 8.52 -8.23 7.56
C ALA A 133 9.08 -8.89 8.84
N ARG A 134 8.21 -9.35 9.74
CA ARG A 134 8.62 -9.89 11.05
C ARG A 134 8.82 -11.41 11.06
N TYR A 135 7.97 -12.14 10.36
CA TYR A 135 7.96 -13.61 10.38
C TYR A 135 9.25 -14.27 9.89
N PRO A 136 9.89 -13.86 8.78
CA PRO A 136 11.14 -14.46 8.34
C PRO A 136 12.26 -14.36 9.37
N LYS A 137 12.33 -13.23 10.10
CA LYS A 137 13.33 -13.03 11.17
C LYS A 137 13.11 -13.98 12.35
N LEU A 138 11.87 -14.28 12.69
CA LEU A 138 11.52 -15.24 13.75
C LEU A 138 11.84 -16.68 13.33
N MET A 139 11.55 -17.04 12.08
CA MET A 139 11.87 -18.37 11.55
C MET A 139 13.38 -18.61 11.47
N THR A 140 14.15 -17.62 11.07
CA THR A 140 15.63 -17.70 11.04
C THR A 140 16.19 -17.82 12.44
N LYS A 141 15.65 -17.08 13.42
CA LYS A 141 16.08 -17.16 14.82
C LYS A 141 15.78 -18.52 15.43
N ASN A 142 14.64 -19.11 15.11
CA ASN A 142 14.27 -20.45 15.61
C ASN A 142 15.06 -21.58 14.89
N ARG A 143 15.52 -21.37 13.66
CA ARG A 143 16.38 -22.31 12.93
C ARG A 143 17.86 -22.21 13.34
N ALA A 144 18.31 -21.04 13.75
CA ALA A 144 19.69 -20.83 14.19
C ALA A 144 20.02 -21.54 15.53
N GLY A 145 19.03 -22.11 16.22
CA GLY A 145 19.22 -22.98 17.38
C GLY A 145 19.56 -24.43 17.05
N LEU A 146 19.41 -24.84 15.77
CA LEU A 146 19.82 -26.16 15.27
C LEU A 146 20.93 -25.92 14.24
N SER A 147 22.17 -26.26 14.59
CA SER A 147 23.28 -26.22 13.63
C SER A 147 23.02 -27.22 12.51
N LEU A 148 23.59 -26.97 11.33
CA LEU A 148 23.46 -27.86 10.17
C LEU A 148 23.92 -29.29 10.55
N ASP A 149 24.92 -29.39 11.43
CA ASP A 149 25.48 -30.64 11.92
C ASP A 149 24.51 -31.41 12.83
N GLU A 150 23.71 -30.72 13.65
CA GLU A 150 22.66 -31.36 14.46
C GLU A 150 21.49 -31.87 13.61
N MET A 151 21.16 -31.15 12.51
CA MET A 151 20.15 -31.61 11.53
C MET A 151 20.65 -32.82 10.74
N MET A 152 21.92 -32.85 10.37
CA MET A 152 22.52 -33.98 9.67
C MET A 152 22.65 -35.19 10.58
N GLY A 153 22.92 -35.02 11.88
CA GLY A 153 22.99 -36.09 12.88
C GLY A 153 21.63 -36.73 13.19
N GLN A 154 20.49 -36.08 12.87
CA GLN A 154 19.15 -36.66 13.04
C GLN A 154 18.70 -37.51 11.83
N ILE A 155 19.43 -37.51 10.73
CA ILE A 155 19.11 -38.24 9.48
C ILE A 155 19.99 -39.50 9.32
N SER A 156 21.04 -39.65 10.13
CA SER A 156 21.90 -40.84 10.19
C SER A 156 21.46 -41.78 11.29
#